data_ba7d283516ff4e5f061fffee20902e9c
#
_entry.id   ba7d283516ff4e5f061fffee20902e9c
#
_cell.length_a   1.000
_cell.length_b   1.000
_cell.length_c   1.000
_cell.angle_alpha   90.00
_cell.angle_beta   90.00
_cell.angle_gamma   90.00
#
_symmetry.space_group_name_H-M   'P 1'
#
loop_
_entity.id
_entity.type
_entity.pdbx_description
1 polymer ?
#
loop_
_entity_poly.entity_id
_entity_poly.type
_entity_poly.pdbx_seq_one_letter_code
_entity_poly.pdbx_strand_id
1 'polypeptide(L)'
;MFKGSPQGSHLPDLRMRRVGSLSPLMILDQLSASGAYESLHPLFAKAFAYLRAFDGSVADGGYELEGRDLVAMVQRYHTASSAEKLWESHRVYGDIQFVFAGVEYCGHADRGSLAITQAYKPEKDVEKYAAPDVPSALLTLGRGNFAIFHPQDAHQPGVQIGAPAEIVKVVIKFRLTR
;
A
#
# COMPACT_ATOMS: atom_id res chain seq x y z
N MET A 1 51.44 -20.67 43.32
CA MET A 1 51.29 -19.23 42.97
C MET A 1 50.93 -19.16 41.53
N PHE A 2 49.61 -19.08 41.23
CA PHE A 2 49.12 -18.89 39.87
C PHE A 2 48.33 -17.55 39.85
N LYS A 3 48.91 -16.56 39.15
CA LYS A 3 48.21 -15.31 38.81
C LYS A 3 47.65 -15.47 37.39
N GLY A 4 46.35 -15.67 37.26
CA GLY A 4 45.62 -15.56 35.99
C GLY A 4 44.90 -14.25 35.98
N SER A 5 45.28 -13.33 35.08
CA SER A 5 44.53 -12.10 34.80
C SER A 5 43.29 -12.42 33.99
N PRO A 6 42.13 -11.80 34.24
CA PRO A 6 40.97 -11.98 33.41
C PRO A 6 41.14 -11.18 32.09
N GLN A 7 41.01 -11.88 30.98
CA GLN A 7 40.93 -11.25 29.65
C GLN A 7 39.61 -10.50 29.55
N GLY A 8 39.71 -9.20 29.27
CA GLY A 8 38.56 -8.35 29.01
C GLY A 8 37.78 -8.79 27.77
N SER A 9 36.52 -9.09 27.94
CA SER A 9 35.59 -9.34 26.86
C SER A 9 35.37 -8.03 26.06
N HIS A 10 35.94 -8.01 24.87
CA HIS A 10 35.71 -6.93 23.91
C HIS A 10 34.30 -7.10 23.33
N LEU A 11 33.33 -6.32 23.82
CA LEU A 11 32.03 -6.20 23.20
C LEU A 11 32.19 -5.40 21.90
N PRO A 12 31.66 -5.88 20.76
CA PRO A 12 31.71 -5.11 19.52
C PRO A 12 30.94 -3.81 19.69
N ASP A 13 31.55 -2.71 19.30
CA ASP A 13 30.94 -1.35 19.24
C ASP A 13 29.74 -1.39 18.31
N LEU A 14 28.56 -1.56 18.88
CA LEU A 14 27.27 -1.43 18.19
C LEU A 14 27.04 0.06 17.88
N ARG A 15 27.78 0.59 16.90
CA ARG A 15 27.43 1.89 16.32
C ARG A 15 26.04 1.77 15.74
N MET A 16 25.07 2.39 16.42
CA MET A 16 23.75 2.65 15.86
C MET A 16 23.95 3.29 14.48
N ARG A 17 23.72 2.51 13.41
CA ARG A 17 23.51 3.08 12.09
C ARG A 17 22.35 4.05 12.25
N ARG A 18 22.53 5.31 11.87
CA ARG A 18 21.41 6.27 11.77
C ARG A 18 20.33 5.56 10.98
N VAL A 19 19.20 5.29 11.64
CA VAL A 19 17.99 4.89 10.95
C VAL A 19 17.70 6.06 10.02
N GLY A 20 17.84 5.84 8.72
CA GLY A 20 17.46 6.81 7.70
C GLY A 20 16.02 7.23 7.99
N SER A 21 15.64 8.44 7.57
CA SER A 21 14.27 8.96 7.68
C SER A 21 13.29 7.79 7.51
N LEU A 22 12.52 7.49 8.55
CA LEU A 22 11.43 6.53 8.46
C LEU A 22 10.44 7.12 7.45
N SER A 23 10.54 6.69 6.20
CA SER A 23 9.46 6.94 5.25
C SER A 23 8.18 6.37 5.87
N PRO A 24 7.03 7.07 5.79
CA PRO A 24 5.80 6.55 6.35
C PRO A 24 5.58 5.16 5.77
N LEU A 25 5.52 4.16 6.65
CA LEU A 25 5.21 2.77 6.29
C LEU A 25 3.78 2.74 5.77
N MET A 26 3.49 1.87 4.79
CA MET A 26 2.11 1.61 4.39
C MET A 26 1.25 1.31 5.62
N ILE A 27 -0.01 1.70 5.58
CA ILE A 27 -0.97 1.46 6.67
C ILE A 27 -1.94 0.37 6.23
N LEU A 28 -2.25 -0.55 7.13
CA LEU A 28 -3.32 -1.55 6.96
C LEU A 28 -4.20 -1.54 8.20
N ASP A 29 -5.51 -1.28 8.02
CA ASP A 29 -6.45 -1.29 9.16
C ASP A 29 -7.90 -1.54 8.68
N GLN A 30 -8.82 -1.54 9.62
CA GLN A 30 -10.26 -1.63 9.41
C GLN A 30 -10.86 -0.23 9.18
N LEU A 31 -11.84 -0.11 8.27
CA LEU A 31 -12.52 1.16 8.01
C LEU A 31 -13.16 1.76 9.28
N SER A 32 -13.58 0.93 10.23
CA SER A 32 -14.09 1.38 11.53
C SER A 32 -13.07 2.16 12.35
N ALA A 33 -11.77 1.94 12.13
CA ALA A 33 -10.67 2.66 12.79
C ALA A 33 -10.19 3.88 12.01
N SER A 34 -10.77 4.18 10.84
CA SER A 34 -10.30 5.22 9.91
C SER A 34 -10.22 6.62 10.51
N GLY A 35 -10.97 6.92 11.57
CA GLY A 35 -10.92 8.21 12.27
C GLY A 35 -9.52 8.57 12.79
N ALA A 36 -8.71 7.56 13.16
CA ALA A 36 -7.35 7.78 13.65
C ALA A 36 -6.39 8.31 12.56
N TYR A 37 -6.75 8.17 11.29
CA TYR A 37 -5.91 8.51 10.14
C TYR A 37 -6.33 9.79 9.43
N GLU A 38 -7.49 10.37 9.78
CA GLU A 38 -8.05 11.54 9.07
C GLU A 38 -7.14 12.78 9.12
N SER A 39 -6.33 12.92 10.18
CA SER A 39 -5.40 14.03 10.34
C SER A 39 -4.08 13.88 9.55
N LEU A 40 -3.81 12.70 8.97
CA LEU A 40 -2.55 12.44 8.26
C LEU A 40 -2.46 13.16 6.91
N HIS A 41 -3.61 13.50 6.31
CA HIS A 41 -3.66 14.24 5.05
C HIS A 41 -4.94 15.09 4.97
N PRO A 42 -4.91 16.32 4.42
CA PRO A 42 -6.09 17.21 4.37
C PRO A 42 -7.31 16.61 3.68
N LEU A 43 -7.13 15.67 2.75
CA LEU A 43 -8.21 15.03 2.00
C LEU A 43 -8.74 13.75 2.66
N PHE A 44 -8.11 13.24 3.72
CA PHE A 44 -8.46 11.93 4.29
C PHE A 44 -9.83 11.91 4.98
N ALA A 45 -10.22 12.98 5.67
CA ALA A 45 -11.56 13.05 6.26
C ALA A 45 -12.65 12.84 5.19
N LYS A 46 -12.51 13.49 4.02
CA LYS A 46 -13.44 13.35 2.89
C LYS A 46 -13.36 11.96 2.24
N ALA A 47 -12.14 11.45 2.06
CA ALA A 47 -11.91 10.11 1.53
C ALA A 47 -12.58 9.03 2.38
N PHE A 48 -12.35 9.04 3.68
CA PHE A 48 -12.93 8.06 4.59
C PHE A 48 -14.44 8.25 4.77
N ALA A 49 -14.97 9.48 4.70
CA ALA A 49 -16.41 9.70 4.69
C ALA A 49 -17.08 9.03 3.48
N TYR A 50 -16.48 9.14 2.29
CA TYR A 50 -16.96 8.44 1.10
C TYR A 50 -16.91 6.91 1.27
N LEU A 51 -15.80 6.36 1.77
CA LEU A 51 -15.67 4.92 1.99
C LEU A 51 -16.70 4.38 2.98
N ARG A 52 -16.96 5.11 4.08
CA ARG A 52 -17.99 4.73 5.07
C ARG A 52 -19.42 4.78 4.52
N ALA A 53 -19.67 5.67 3.56
CA ALA A 53 -20.98 5.78 2.90
C ALA A 53 -21.16 4.83 1.72
N PHE A 54 -20.08 4.16 1.26
CA PHE A 54 -20.14 3.26 0.11
C PHE A 54 -20.93 2.00 0.45
N ASP A 55 -22.02 1.75 -0.29
CA ASP A 55 -22.95 0.62 -0.07
C ASP A 55 -22.86 -0.48 -1.14
N GLY A 56 -21.95 -0.33 -2.12
CA GLY A 56 -21.76 -1.28 -3.21
C GLY A 56 -22.68 -1.04 -4.42
N SER A 57 -23.63 -0.11 -4.36
CA SER A 57 -24.57 0.18 -5.48
C SER A 57 -23.95 1.03 -6.57
N VAL A 58 -22.87 1.77 -6.26
CA VAL A 58 -22.17 2.64 -7.21
C VAL A 58 -21.53 1.81 -8.31
N ALA A 59 -21.76 2.18 -9.59
CA ALA A 59 -21.20 1.48 -10.74
C ALA A 59 -19.65 1.58 -10.80
N ASP A 60 -19.02 0.70 -11.58
CA ASP A 60 -17.60 0.78 -11.85
C ASP A 60 -17.26 2.08 -12.59
N GLY A 61 -16.15 2.72 -12.21
CA GLY A 61 -15.72 3.97 -12.82
C GLY A 61 -14.97 4.89 -11.87
N GLY A 62 -14.62 6.07 -12.37
CA GLY A 62 -13.95 7.13 -11.64
C GLY A 62 -14.89 8.23 -11.22
N TYR A 63 -14.84 8.68 -9.97
CA TYR A 63 -15.69 9.70 -9.36
C TYR A 63 -14.83 10.77 -8.70
N GLU A 64 -14.90 12.00 -9.18
CA GLU A 64 -14.21 13.13 -8.57
C GLU A 64 -14.88 13.52 -7.26
N LEU A 65 -14.19 13.40 -6.15
CA LEU A 65 -14.66 13.81 -4.82
C LEU A 65 -14.21 15.25 -4.50
N GLU A 66 -13.01 15.63 -4.93
CA GLU A 66 -12.44 16.98 -4.84
C GLU A 66 -11.68 17.28 -6.13
N GLY A 67 -12.41 17.44 -7.23
CA GLY A 67 -11.80 17.56 -8.56
C GLY A 67 -10.79 16.44 -8.80
N ARG A 68 -9.62 16.81 -9.35
CA ARG A 68 -8.53 15.85 -9.60
C ARG A 68 -7.66 15.54 -8.37
N ASP A 69 -7.87 16.24 -7.25
CA ASP A 69 -7.04 16.04 -6.07
C ASP A 69 -7.50 14.85 -5.22
N LEU A 70 -8.79 14.47 -5.35
CA LEU A 70 -9.33 13.29 -4.69
C LEU A 70 -10.31 12.57 -5.61
N VAL A 71 -9.97 11.37 -6.04
CA VAL A 71 -10.78 10.58 -6.99
C VAL A 71 -11.03 9.19 -6.42
N ALA A 72 -12.28 8.74 -6.42
CA ALA A 72 -12.66 7.37 -6.09
C ALA A 72 -12.76 6.54 -7.37
N MET A 73 -12.08 5.41 -7.43
CA MET A 73 -12.14 4.42 -8.49
C MET A 73 -12.88 3.19 -7.97
N VAL A 74 -14.12 2.98 -8.42
CA VAL A 74 -14.90 1.79 -8.07
C VAL A 74 -14.60 0.69 -9.08
N GLN A 75 -14.29 -0.50 -8.61
CA GLN A 75 -13.83 -1.61 -9.43
C GLN A 75 -14.46 -2.94 -8.97
N ARG A 76 -14.90 -3.75 -9.93
CA ARG A 76 -15.28 -5.15 -9.74
C ARG A 76 -14.43 -6.03 -10.64
N TYR A 77 -13.82 -7.04 -10.08
CA TYR A 77 -12.95 -7.95 -10.82
C TYR A 77 -12.81 -9.30 -10.11
N HIS A 78 -12.22 -10.26 -10.81
CA HIS A 78 -11.74 -11.49 -10.18
C HIS A 78 -10.25 -11.36 -9.85
N THR A 79 -9.87 -11.86 -8.68
CA THR A 79 -8.46 -12.03 -8.34
C THR A 79 -7.81 -13.03 -9.30
N ALA A 80 -6.49 -12.91 -9.49
CA ALA A 80 -5.72 -13.80 -10.35
C ALA A 80 -4.41 -14.20 -9.67
N SER A 81 -3.63 -15.09 -10.29
CA SER A 81 -2.34 -15.50 -9.74
C SER A 81 -1.36 -14.33 -9.63
N SER A 82 -0.41 -14.43 -8.72
CA SER A 82 0.63 -13.40 -8.56
C SER A 82 1.48 -13.22 -9.83
N ALA A 83 1.60 -14.25 -10.66
CA ALA A 83 2.31 -14.17 -11.94
C ALA A 83 1.58 -13.32 -12.99
N GLU A 84 0.25 -13.19 -12.89
CA GLU A 84 -0.60 -12.41 -13.80
C GLU A 84 -0.78 -10.96 -13.32
N LYS A 85 -0.55 -10.69 -12.03
CA LYS A 85 -0.68 -9.35 -11.45
C LYS A 85 0.64 -8.59 -11.52
N LEU A 86 0.54 -7.29 -11.71
CA LEU A 86 1.71 -6.43 -11.87
C LEU A 86 2.02 -5.68 -10.57
N TRP A 87 3.30 -5.49 -10.31
CA TRP A 87 3.79 -4.59 -9.30
C TRP A 87 3.80 -3.17 -9.87
N GLU A 88 3.23 -2.23 -9.14
CA GLU A 88 3.14 -0.84 -9.56
C GLU A 88 3.31 0.14 -8.40
N SER A 89 3.70 1.37 -8.73
CA SER A 89 3.64 2.50 -7.83
C SER A 89 3.25 3.77 -8.58
N HIS A 90 2.95 4.82 -7.83
CA HIS A 90 2.54 6.12 -8.33
C HIS A 90 3.58 7.17 -7.93
N ARG A 91 3.54 8.37 -8.53
CA ARG A 91 4.46 9.47 -8.18
C ARG A 91 3.72 10.72 -7.71
N VAL A 92 2.52 10.94 -8.20
CA VAL A 92 1.70 12.14 -7.94
C VAL A 92 0.65 11.85 -6.88
N TYR A 93 0.08 10.65 -6.91
CA TYR A 93 -0.97 10.22 -5.99
C TYR A 93 -0.48 9.15 -5.03
N GLY A 94 -1.07 9.13 -3.83
CA GLY A 94 -1.15 7.94 -3.00
C GLY A 94 -2.51 7.27 -3.19
N ASP A 95 -2.61 6.01 -2.76
CA ASP A 95 -3.81 5.20 -2.84
C ASP A 95 -4.33 4.85 -1.44
N ILE A 96 -5.64 4.99 -1.21
CA ILE A 96 -6.34 4.25 -0.15
C ILE A 96 -7.12 3.14 -0.84
N GLN A 97 -6.70 1.90 -0.70
CA GLN A 97 -7.35 0.75 -1.30
C GLN A 97 -8.27 0.08 -0.27
N PHE A 98 -9.57 0.10 -0.51
CA PHE A 98 -10.60 -0.41 0.38
C PHE A 98 -11.35 -1.58 -0.25
N VAL A 99 -11.40 -2.74 0.41
CA VAL A 99 -12.17 -3.90 -0.03
C VAL A 99 -13.55 -3.89 0.64
N PHE A 100 -14.58 -3.67 -0.17
CA PHE A 100 -15.98 -3.70 0.26
C PHE A 100 -16.51 -5.13 0.35
N ALA A 101 -16.19 -5.96 -0.64
CA ALA A 101 -16.59 -7.37 -0.67
C ALA A 101 -15.49 -8.25 -1.29
N GLY A 102 -15.40 -9.49 -0.82
CA GLY A 102 -14.37 -10.44 -1.20
C GLY A 102 -13.12 -10.33 -0.32
N VAL A 103 -12.06 -11.02 -0.75
CA VAL A 103 -10.75 -11.03 -0.09
C VAL A 103 -9.65 -11.25 -1.14
N GLU A 104 -8.55 -10.52 -1.02
CA GLU A 104 -7.38 -10.64 -1.89
C GLU A 104 -6.08 -10.54 -1.12
N TYR A 105 -4.99 -11.04 -1.70
CA TYR A 105 -3.67 -10.62 -1.30
C TYR A 105 -3.25 -9.35 -2.06
N CYS A 106 -2.52 -8.50 -1.36
CA CYS A 106 -1.81 -7.37 -1.94
C CYS A 106 -0.34 -7.43 -1.51
N GLY A 107 0.56 -7.62 -2.46
CA GLY A 107 2.00 -7.56 -2.19
C GLY A 107 2.44 -6.12 -1.92
N HIS A 108 3.41 -5.91 -1.03
CA HIS A 108 4.04 -4.62 -0.76
C HIS A 108 5.56 -4.74 -0.75
N ALA A 109 6.25 -3.78 -1.35
CA ALA A 109 7.71 -3.64 -1.34
C ALA A 109 8.11 -2.16 -1.44
N ASP A 110 9.31 -1.82 -0.96
CA ASP A 110 9.91 -0.52 -1.28
C ASP A 110 10.25 -0.49 -2.78
N ARG A 111 9.67 0.45 -3.53
CA ARG A 111 9.93 0.60 -4.97
C ARG A 111 11.40 0.77 -5.31
N GLY A 112 12.18 1.39 -4.40
CA GLY A 112 13.63 1.60 -4.57
C GLY A 112 14.43 0.30 -4.61
N SER A 113 13.86 -0.81 -4.15
CA SER A 113 14.48 -2.13 -4.18
C SER A 113 14.12 -2.94 -5.44
N LEU A 114 13.19 -2.46 -6.29
CA LEU A 114 12.66 -3.20 -7.41
C LEU A 114 13.25 -2.77 -8.75
N ALA A 115 13.44 -3.73 -9.66
CA ALA A 115 13.82 -3.45 -11.04
C ALA A 115 12.61 -2.93 -11.83
N ILE A 116 12.75 -1.79 -12.50
CA ILE A 116 11.72 -1.19 -13.35
C ILE A 116 11.56 -2.03 -14.62
N THR A 117 10.34 -2.49 -14.91
CA THR A 117 9.98 -3.18 -16.15
C THR A 117 9.25 -2.28 -17.14
N GLN A 118 8.53 -1.27 -16.62
CA GLN A 118 7.91 -0.23 -17.43
C GLN A 118 8.15 1.12 -16.78
N ALA A 119 8.86 2.00 -17.51
CA ALA A 119 9.13 3.36 -17.05
C ALA A 119 7.83 4.13 -16.75
N TYR A 120 7.94 5.09 -15.84
CA TYR A 120 6.84 5.93 -15.41
C TYR A 120 6.09 6.57 -16.59
N LYS A 121 4.77 6.44 -16.58
CA LYS A 121 3.85 7.04 -17.54
C LYS A 121 3.06 8.16 -16.85
N PRO A 122 3.40 9.44 -17.13
CA PRO A 122 2.76 10.58 -16.45
C PRO A 122 1.25 10.66 -16.68
N GLU A 123 0.76 10.24 -17.85
CA GLU A 123 -0.66 10.27 -18.20
C GLU A 123 -1.53 9.29 -17.40
N LYS A 124 -0.89 8.28 -16.82
CA LYS A 124 -1.54 7.26 -15.97
C LYS A 124 -1.05 7.30 -14.53
N ASP A 125 -0.04 8.12 -14.24
CA ASP A 125 0.66 8.15 -12.96
C ASP A 125 1.07 6.76 -12.48
N VAL A 126 1.69 5.95 -13.35
CA VAL A 126 2.08 4.57 -13.02
C VAL A 126 3.48 4.24 -13.50
N GLU A 127 4.23 3.56 -12.66
CA GLU A 127 5.50 2.88 -12.94
C GLU A 127 5.36 1.40 -12.58
N LYS A 128 5.93 0.47 -13.37
CA LYS A 128 5.79 -0.97 -13.12
C LYS A 128 7.13 -1.64 -12.90
N TYR A 129 7.11 -2.71 -12.12
CA TYR A 129 8.30 -3.38 -11.63
C TYR A 129 8.25 -4.88 -11.85
N ALA A 130 9.43 -5.50 -11.87
CA ALA A 130 9.56 -6.93 -11.71
C ALA A 130 9.12 -7.35 -10.30
N ALA A 131 8.56 -8.55 -10.20
CA ALA A 131 8.24 -9.11 -8.89
C ALA A 131 9.53 -9.28 -8.08
N PRO A 132 9.55 -8.91 -6.80
CA PRO A 132 10.68 -9.24 -5.92
C PRO A 132 10.71 -10.74 -5.63
N ASP A 133 11.90 -11.28 -5.35
CA ASP A 133 12.04 -12.67 -4.88
C ASP A 133 11.26 -12.88 -3.57
N VAL A 134 11.29 -11.90 -2.68
CA VAL A 134 10.52 -11.88 -1.43
C VAL A 134 9.94 -10.47 -1.25
N PRO A 135 8.60 -10.31 -1.20
CA PRO A 135 7.99 -9.02 -0.90
C PRO A 135 8.28 -8.59 0.55
N SER A 136 8.30 -7.29 0.81
CA SER A 136 8.45 -6.76 2.17
C SER A 136 7.28 -7.15 3.06
N ALA A 137 6.08 -7.24 2.49
CA ALA A 137 4.89 -7.76 3.13
C ALA A 137 3.91 -8.35 2.11
N LEU A 138 3.11 -9.32 2.55
CA LEU A 138 1.94 -9.83 1.83
C LEU A 138 0.71 -9.54 2.69
N LEU A 139 -0.09 -8.57 2.25
CA LEU A 139 -1.25 -8.09 2.99
C LEU A 139 -2.47 -8.92 2.60
N THR A 140 -3.26 -9.31 3.59
CA THR A 140 -4.61 -9.83 3.35
C THR A 140 -5.61 -8.69 3.45
N LEU A 141 -6.21 -8.30 2.34
CA LEU A 141 -7.27 -7.30 2.29
C LEU A 141 -8.61 -8.00 2.14
N GLY A 142 -9.36 -8.05 3.23
CA GLY A 142 -10.71 -8.59 3.26
C GLY A 142 -11.76 -7.50 3.43
N ARG A 143 -13.03 -7.91 3.49
CA ARG A 143 -14.16 -6.99 3.67
C ARG A 143 -13.95 -6.05 4.86
N GLY A 144 -14.02 -4.75 4.59
CA GLY A 144 -13.86 -3.69 5.58
C GLY A 144 -12.43 -3.26 5.83
N ASN A 145 -11.42 -3.96 5.28
CA ASN A 145 -10.03 -3.51 5.35
C ASN A 145 -9.74 -2.39 4.36
N PHE A 146 -8.86 -1.49 4.76
CA PHE A 146 -8.19 -0.58 3.83
C PHE A 146 -6.67 -0.64 4.00
N ALA A 147 -5.95 -0.32 2.92
CA ALA A 147 -4.51 -0.08 2.97
C ALA A 147 -4.20 1.29 2.35
N ILE A 148 -3.23 2.03 2.92
CA ILE A 148 -2.74 3.30 2.38
C ILE A 148 -1.34 3.08 1.83
N PHE A 149 -1.14 3.41 0.55
CA PHE A 149 0.14 3.35 -0.14
C PHE A 149 0.56 4.76 -0.56
N HIS A 150 1.82 5.09 -0.32
CA HIS A 150 2.46 6.32 -0.77
C HIS A 150 3.39 6.03 -1.97
N PRO A 151 3.98 7.03 -2.63
CA PRO A 151 4.81 6.82 -3.83
C PRO A 151 5.99 5.87 -3.67
N GLN A 152 6.53 5.71 -2.46
CA GLN A 152 7.60 4.75 -2.18
C GLN A 152 7.10 3.31 -2.08
N ASP A 153 5.79 3.10 -1.93
CA ASP A 153 5.18 1.79 -1.72
C ASP A 153 4.79 1.17 -3.06
N ALA A 154 5.66 0.32 -3.61
CA ALA A 154 5.26 -0.55 -4.70
C ALA A 154 4.30 -1.61 -4.16
N HIS A 155 3.21 -1.84 -4.90
CA HIS A 155 2.18 -2.78 -4.49
C HIS A 155 1.68 -3.63 -5.64
N GLN A 156 1.18 -4.84 -5.32
CA GLN A 156 0.63 -5.80 -6.27
C GLN A 156 -0.78 -6.20 -5.83
N PRO A 157 -1.83 -5.45 -6.23
CA PRO A 157 -3.20 -5.76 -5.82
C PRO A 157 -3.83 -6.87 -6.65
N GLY A 158 -4.93 -7.43 -6.14
CA GLY A 158 -5.76 -8.38 -6.88
C GLY A 158 -5.21 -9.79 -6.96
N VAL A 159 -4.27 -10.16 -6.08
CA VAL A 159 -3.71 -11.50 -6.05
C VAL A 159 -4.68 -12.45 -5.34
N GLN A 160 -4.95 -13.61 -5.95
CA GLN A 160 -5.86 -14.62 -5.41
C GLN A 160 -5.32 -15.30 -4.15
N ILE A 161 -6.24 -15.71 -3.28
CA ILE A 161 -5.97 -16.57 -2.13
C ILE A 161 -6.49 -17.97 -2.47
N GLY A 162 -5.60 -18.85 -2.92
CA GLY A 162 -5.97 -20.18 -3.41
C GLY A 162 -6.63 -20.13 -4.78
N ALA A 163 -7.94 -19.88 -4.86
CA ALA A 163 -8.69 -19.77 -6.10
C ALA A 163 -9.09 -18.32 -6.43
N PRO A 164 -9.38 -17.98 -7.71
CA PRO A 164 -9.95 -16.69 -8.09
C PRO A 164 -11.26 -16.42 -7.34
N ALA A 165 -11.42 -15.17 -6.85
CA ALA A 165 -12.58 -14.70 -6.12
C ALA A 165 -13.04 -13.35 -6.64
N GLU A 166 -14.35 -13.08 -6.59
CA GLU A 166 -14.91 -11.77 -6.91
C GLU A 166 -14.56 -10.74 -5.84
N ILE A 167 -14.18 -9.57 -6.29
CA ILE A 167 -13.82 -8.41 -5.45
C ILE A 167 -14.69 -7.21 -5.84
N VAL A 168 -15.20 -6.51 -4.84
CA VAL A 168 -15.70 -5.15 -4.96
C VAL A 168 -14.76 -4.24 -4.17
N LYS A 169 -14.10 -3.33 -4.84
CA LYS A 169 -13.03 -2.51 -4.31
C LYS A 169 -13.23 -1.04 -4.66
N VAL A 170 -12.87 -0.17 -3.74
CA VAL A 170 -12.74 1.26 -4.01
C VAL A 170 -11.28 1.66 -3.77
N VAL A 171 -10.67 2.27 -4.78
CA VAL A 171 -9.35 2.89 -4.65
C VAL A 171 -9.53 4.40 -4.63
N ILE A 172 -9.23 5.04 -3.52
CA ILE A 172 -9.18 6.50 -3.44
C ILE A 172 -7.77 6.95 -3.83
N LYS A 173 -7.67 7.67 -4.94
CA LYS A 173 -6.44 8.36 -5.30
C LYS A 173 -6.45 9.75 -4.68
N PHE A 174 -5.50 10.02 -3.80
CA PHE A 174 -5.32 11.32 -3.18
C PHE A 174 -4.02 11.98 -3.64
N ARG A 175 -4.12 13.22 -4.11
CA ARG A 175 -2.94 13.96 -4.57
C ARG A 175 -2.08 14.35 -3.37
N LEU A 176 -0.80 14.05 -3.45
CA LEU A 176 0.15 14.48 -2.44
C LEU A 176 0.36 16.00 -2.53
N THR A 177 0.31 16.67 -1.39
CA THR A 177 0.72 18.09 -1.29
C THR A 177 2.22 18.20 -1.60
N ARG A 178 2.59 19.15 -2.43
CA ARG A 178 3.99 19.48 -2.72
C ARG A 178 4.63 20.18 -1.54
#